data_be1f2f05efbd8913bb81a7422343d4ee
#
_entry.id   be1f2f05efbd8913bb81a7422343d4ee
#
_cell.length_a   1.000
_cell.length_b   1.000
_cell.length_c   1.000
_cell.angle_alpha   90.00
_cell.angle_beta   90.00
_cell.angle_gamma   90.00
#
_symmetry.space_group_name_H-M   'P 1'
#
loop_
_entity.id
_entity.type
_entity.pdbx_description
1 polymer ?
#
loop_
_entity_poly.entity_id
_entity_poly.type
_entity_poly.pdbx_seq_one_letter_code
_entity_poly.pdbx_strand_id
1 'polypeptide(L)'
;MRRRDFIKAIWASAVAWPLSARAQKSSNRLPVVGVLWHAGNAEEEEVYLSVVRKAFSDLGYIEGKNIVLEHRFPAENPDRFRSLARELVDAKPDAIIAVTVLGAVELKKLTDTIPIVFVLAADPVGFGFVNSLARPGGNATGPSLMTIDVSGKRLELFKEAVPNLSRVAVLTDVTDPFKDRLIKAYQASGERLGLSIWPVLIKTTEDIEPEFSKIAQVGANGIVVGTGGLLFVQRARIGASALNHKIPVMAHIAEEVPPGLLMSYGQDFPDFFRRAVVYTDKIRAANQVQAGAKSQDSESIRPNLSADAHHERRRSDRITIPFAALHESAFGP
;
A
#
# COMPACT_ATOMS: atom_id res chain seq x y z
N MET A 1 9.57 31.79 -60.40
CA MET A 1 10.27 30.64 -59.79
C MET A 1 10.04 29.40 -60.65
N ARG A 2 11.10 28.80 -61.16
CA ARG A 2 10.98 27.63 -62.05
C ARG A 2 10.76 26.36 -61.24
N ARG A 3 9.91 25.45 -61.73
CA ARG A 3 9.55 24.17 -61.06
C ARG A 3 10.76 23.34 -60.57
N ARG A 4 11.92 23.54 -61.18
CA ARG A 4 13.16 22.88 -60.77
C ARG A 4 13.76 23.38 -59.46
N ASP A 5 13.53 24.61 -59.09
CA ASP A 5 14.08 25.19 -57.83
C ASP A 5 13.27 24.75 -56.60
N PHE A 6 11.96 24.49 -56.79
CA PHE A 6 11.07 23.95 -55.75
C PHE A 6 11.39 22.49 -55.40
N ILE A 7 11.75 21.67 -56.39
CA ILE A 7 12.11 20.26 -56.20
C ILE A 7 13.46 20.13 -55.47
N LYS A 8 14.42 21.04 -55.76
CA LYS A 8 15.71 21.05 -55.03
C LYS A 8 15.59 21.47 -53.59
N ALA A 9 14.65 22.34 -53.22
CA ALA A 9 14.39 22.75 -51.87
C ALA A 9 13.76 21.62 -51.03
N ILE A 10 12.91 20.76 -51.62
CA ILE A 10 12.30 19.58 -50.93
C ILE A 10 13.32 18.48 -50.64
N TRP A 11 14.32 18.25 -51.54
CA TRP A 11 15.36 17.28 -51.32
C TRP A 11 16.39 17.70 -50.25
N ALA A 12 16.62 18.99 -50.06
CA ALA A 12 17.50 19.51 -49.02
C ALA A 12 16.88 19.44 -47.63
N SER A 13 15.53 19.45 -47.47
CA SER A 13 14.82 19.33 -46.19
C SER A 13 14.64 17.85 -45.76
N ALA A 14 14.71 16.88 -46.67
CA ALA A 14 14.54 15.46 -46.30
C ALA A 14 15.80 14.82 -45.71
N VAL A 15 16.98 15.44 -45.83
CA VAL A 15 18.26 14.92 -45.29
C VAL A 15 18.52 15.42 -43.84
N ALA A 16 17.81 16.45 -43.38
CA ALA A 16 18.00 17.03 -42.03
C ALA A 16 17.15 16.35 -40.94
N TRP A 17 16.20 15.45 -41.27
CA TRP A 17 15.29 14.85 -40.32
C TRP A 17 15.85 13.70 -39.44
N PRO A 18 16.88 12.95 -39.82
CA PRO A 18 17.35 11.88 -38.95
C PRO A 18 18.34 12.32 -37.86
N LEU A 19 18.73 13.61 -37.76
CA LEU A 19 19.73 14.06 -36.79
C LEU A 19 19.13 14.54 -35.46
N SER A 20 17.84 14.85 -35.41
CA SER A 20 17.17 15.27 -34.18
C SER A 20 16.76 14.10 -33.25
N ALA A 21 16.79 12.85 -33.74
CA ALA A 21 16.43 11.67 -32.96
C ALA A 21 17.58 11.09 -32.10
N ARG A 22 18.78 11.68 -32.14
CA ARG A 22 19.96 11.17 -31.42
C ARG A 22 20.41 11.96 -30.20
N ALA A 23 19.64 12.96 -29.76
CA ALA A 23 20.01 13.80 -28.62
C ALA A 23 19.42 13.36 -27.28
N GLN A 24 18.82 12.18 -27.17
CA GLN A 24 18.45 11.62 -25.89
C GLN A 24 19.65 10.85 -25.35
N LYS A 25 20.65 11.59 -24.79
CA LYS A 25 21.60 11.01 -23.84
C LYS A 25 20.80 10.54 -22.63
N SER A 26 20.22 9.34 -22.71
CA SER A 26 19.83 8.63 -21.52
C SER A 26 21.10 8.48 -20.67
N SER A 27 21.08 8.91 -19.44
CA SER A 27 22.11 8.54 -18.49
C SER A 27 22.26 7.02 -18.56
N ASN A 28 23.50 6.54 -18.79
CA ASN A 28 23.78 5.11 -18.97
C ASN A 28 23.56 4.31 -17.66
N ARG A 29 22.95 4.93 -16.65
CA ARG A 29 22.62 4.36 -15.35
C ARG A 29 21.23 3.73 -15.44
N LEU A 30 21.13 2.47 -15.02
CA LEU A 30 19.82 1.83 -14.81
C LEU A 30 19.01 2.63 -13.78
N PRO A 31 17.72 2.81 -14.00
CA PRO A 31 16.84 3.38 -12.99
C PRO A 31 16.85 2.51 -11.73
N VAL A 32 16.89 3.16 -10.58
CA VAL A 32 16.89 2.53 -9.27
C VAL A 32 15.62 2.91 -8.53
N VAL A 33 14.85 1.93 -8.10
CA VAL A 33 13.68 2.11 -7.25
C VAL A 33 13.93 1.42 -5.91
N GLY A 34 13.93 2.20 -4.83
CA GLY A 34 13.94 1.68 -3.47
C GLY A 34 12.56 1.14 -3.10
N VAL A 35 12.50 0.03 -2.36
CA VAL A 35 11.26 -0.48 -1.79
C VAL A 35 11.48 -0.76 -0.31
N LEU A 36 10.83 0.03 0.54
CA LEU A 36 10.85 -0.15 1.98
C LEU A 36 9.62 -0.96 2.40
N TRP A 37 9.85 -2.23 2.68
CA TRP A 37 8.86 -3.20 3.12
C TRP A 37 8.52 -3.01 4.61
N HIS A 38 7.85 -4.00 5.21
CA HIS A 38 7.59 -4.02 6.65
C HIS A 38 8.08 -5.31 7.31
N ALA A 39 7.95 -6.46 6.64
CA ALA A 39 8.36 -7.76 7.16
C ALA A 39 9.89 -7.93 7.25
N GLY A 40 10.34 -9.09 7.69
CA GLY A 40 11.75 -9.37 7.95
C GLY A 40 12.56 -9.77 6.73
N ASN A 41 11.90 -10.26 5.68
CA ASN A 41 12.55 -10.81 4.48
C ASN A 41 11.58 -10.90 3.30
N ALA A 42 12.10 -11.31 2.15
CA ALA A 42 11.34 -11.44 0.90
C ALA A 42 10.31 -12.56 0.93
N GLU A 43 10.54 -13.63 1.69
CA GLU A 43 9.63 -14.77 1.78
C GLU A 43 8.33 -14.38 2.51
N GLU A 44 8.44 -13.61 3.58
CA GLU A 44 7.29 -13.07 4.32
C GLU A 44 6.47 -12.08 3.48
N GLU A 45 7.09 -11.40 2.52
CA GLU A 45 6.47 -10.42 1.61
C GLU A 45 6.06 -11.02 0.26
N GLU A 46 6.27 -12.32 0.00
CA GLU A 46 6.14 -12.92 -1.33
C GLU A 46 4.77 -12.65 -1.97
N VAL A 47 3.71 -12.58 -1.20
CA VAL A 47 2.35 -12.26 -1.66
C VAL A 47 2.31 -10.94 -2.43
N TYR A 48 3.00 -9.90 -1.93
CA TYR A 48 3.02 -8.57 -2.54
C TYR A 48 4.28 -8.32 -3.38
N LEU A 49 5.39 -8.95 -3.03
CA LEU A 49 6.63 -8.87 -3.79
C LEU A 49 6.44 -9.39 -5.22
N SER A 50 5.76 -10.52 -5.38
CA SER A 50 5.41 -11.06 -6.69
C SER A 50 4.51 -10.11 -7.50
N VAL A 51 3.55 -9.44 -6.84
CA VAL A 51 2.69 -8.43 -7.47
C VAL A 51 3.50 -7.23 -7.97
N VAL A 52 4.43 -6.72 -7.15
CA VAL A 52 5.31 -5.59 -7.53
C VAL A 52 6.18 -5.98 -8.73
N ARG A 53 6.86 -7.13 -8.67
CA ARG A 53 7.70 -7.64 -9.77
C ARG A 53 6.90 -7.81 -11.07
N LYS A 54 5.70 -8.43 -10.95
CA LYS A 54 4.81 -8.59 -12.10
C LYS A 54 4.37 -7.25 -12.66
N ALA A 55 3.98 -6.29 -11.84
CA ALA A 55 3.53 -4.97 -12.29
C ALA A 55 4.66 -4.21 -13.02
N PHE A 56 5.90 -4.28 -12.54
CA PHE A 56 7.05 -3.74 -13.27
C PHE A 56 7.28 -4.47 -14.60
N SER A 57 7.18 -5.80 -14.60
CA SER A 57 7.31 -6.61 -15.82
C SER A 57 6.24 -6.27 -16.86
N ASP A 58 4.99 -6.06 -16.45
CA ASP A 58 3.87 -5.67 -17.32
C ASP A 58 4.11 -4.28 -17.99
N LEU A 59 4.89 -3.41 -17.35
CA LEU A 59 5.36 -2.12 -17.89
C LEU A 59 6.66 -2.24 -18.72
N GLY A 60 7.16 -3.45 -18.95
CA GLY A 60 8.37 -3.69 -19.73
C GLY A 60 9.68 -3.59 -18.95
N TYR A 61 9.62 -3.49 -17.61
CA TYR A 61 10.81 -3.50 -16.77
C TYR A 61 11.23 -4.93 -16.43
N ILE A 62 12.53 -5.19 -16.51
CA ILE A 62 13.15 -6.47 -16.15
C ILE A 62 14.22 -6.18 -15.12
N GLU A 63 14.00 -6.63 -13.88
CA GLU A 63 14.93 -6.45 -12.76
C GLU A 63 16.33 -6.99 -13.15
N GLY A 64 17.36 -6.18 -12.88
CA GLY A 64 18.74 -6.45 -13.24
C GLY A 64 19.12 -6.18 -14.70
N LYS A 65 18.15 -5.92 -15.61
CA LYS A 65 18.42 -5.57 -17.02
C LYS A 65 18.19 -4.10 -17.33
N ASN A 66 17.03 -3.57 -16.99
CA ASN A 66 16.64 -2.20 -17.30
C ASN A 66 16.03 -1.44 -16.10
N ILE A 67 15.99 -2.07 -14.93
CA ILE A 67 15.64 -1.48 -13.64
C ILE A 67 16.40 -2.21 -12.52
N VAL A 68 16.71 -1.50 -11.42
CA VAL A 68 17.21 -2.06 -10.17
C VAL A 68 16.15 -1.82 -9.10
N LEU A 69 15.73 -2.88 -8.39
CA LEU A 69 14.83 -2.80 -7.26
C LEU A 69 15.65 -3.05 -5.99
N GLU A 70 15.80 -2.03 -5.16
CA GLU A 70 16.51 -2.11 -3.88
C GLU A 70 15.55 -2.34 -2.74
N HIS A 71 15.40 -3.58 -2.33
CA HIS A 71 14.52 -3.98 -1.23
C HIS A 71 15.17 -3.80 0.14
N ARG A 72 14.41 -3.30 1.12
CA ARG A 72 14.80 -3.22 2.54
C ARG A 72 13.67 -3.78 3.40
N PHE A 73 14.03 -4.64 4.36
CA PHE A 73 13.12 -5.40 5.21
C PHE A 73 13.38 -5.08 6.68
N PRO A 74 12.61 -4.19 7.31
CA PRO A 74 12.83 -3.73 8.68
C PRO A 74 12.34 -4.69 9.77
N ALA A 75 11.62 -5.78 9.43
CA ALA A 75 11.10 -6.77 10.39
C ALA A 75 10.24 -6.14 11.49
N GLU A 76 9.33 -5.24 11.15
CA GLU A 76 8.44 -4.49 12.05
C GLU A 76 9.16 -3.70 13.17
N ASN A 77 10.47 -3.53 13.06
CA ASN A 77 11.27 -2.84 14.05
C ASN A 77 11.42 -1.34 13.72
N PRO A 78 10.92 -0.41 14.58
CA PRO A 78 10.97 1.02 14.30
C PRO A 78 12.38 1.59 14.08
N ASP A 79 13.39 1.06 14.79
CA ASP A 79 14.77 1.53 14.63
C ASP A 79 15.35 1.06 13.29
N ARG A 80 15.00 -0.14 12.86
CA ARG A 80 15.37 -0.63 11.52
C ARG A 80 14.64 0.12 10.41
N PHE A 81 13.37 0.50 10.58
CA PHE A 81 12.70 1.39 9.62
C PHE A 81 13.50 2.68 9.43
N ARG A 82 13.95 3.28 10.52
CA ARG A 82 14.72 4.54 10.49
C ARG A 82 16.09 4.38 9.82
N SER A 83 16.83 3.32 10.15
CA SER A 83 18.16 3.05 9.56
C SER A 83 18.05 2.69 8.07
N LEU A 84 17.14 1.79 7.70
CA LEU A 84 16.96 1.33 6.32
C LEU A 84 16.35 2.42 5.41
N ALA A 85 15.47 3.27 5.94
CA ALA A 85 15.00 4.46 5.22
C ALA A 85 16.16 5.40 4.88
N ARG A 86 17.10 5.62 5.81
CA ARG A 86 18.31 6.42 5.58
C ARG A 86 19.21 5.79 4.53
N GLU A 87 19.46 4.49 4.60
CA GLU A 87 20.24 3.79 3.57
C GLU A 87 19.63 3.96 2.17
N LEU A 88 18.31 3.84 2.03
CA LEU A 88 17.62 4.03 0.75
C LEU A 88 17.77 5.47 0.25
N VAL A 89 17.62 6.47 1.13
CA VAL A 89 17.78 7.89 0.75
C VAL A 89 19.22 8.19 0.33
N ASP A 90 20.22 7.66 1.05
CA ASP A 90 21.62 7.84 0.77
C ASP A 90 22.06 7.19 -0.56
N ALA A 91 21.38 6.10 -0.97
CA ALA A 91 21.58 5.47 -2.28
C ALA A 91 21.05 6.31 -3.46
N LYS A 92 20.29 7.38 -3.19
CA LYS A 92 19.75 8.32 -4.19
C LYS A 92 19.00 7.63 -5.32
N PRO A 93 17.96 6.83 -5.01
CA PRO A 93 17.14 6.20 -6.03
C PRO A 93 16.31 7.24 -6.80
N ASP A 94 15.78 6.83 -7.94
CA ASP A 94 14.90 7.67 -8.77
C ASP A 94 13.50 7.83 -8.16
N ALA A 95 13.07 6.86 -7.33
CA ALA A 95 11.88 6.91 -6.48
C ALA A 95 11.96 5.86 -5.35
N ILE A 96 11.17 6.03 -4.29
CA ILE A 96 11.06 5.03 -3.22
C ILE A 96 9.58 4.66 -3.04
N ILE A 97 9.29 3.36 -3.05
CA ILE A 97 8.00 2.80 -2.67
C ILE A 97 8.04 2.53 -1.16
N ALA A 98 7.14 3.17 -0.41
CA ALA A 98 6.96 2.97 1.02
C ALA A 98 5.72 2.11 1.27
N VAL A 99 5.89 0.86 1.68
CA VAL A 99 4.77 -0.08 1.77
C VAL A 99 3.82 0.31 2.89
N THR A 100 4.32 0.72 4.06
CA THR A 100 3.49 1.09 5.21
C THR A 100 3.59 2.57 5.57
N VAL A 101 2.65 3.03 6.40
CA VAL A 101 2.65 4.41 6.97
C VAL A 101 3.95 4.69 7.73
N LEU A 102 4.43 3.73 8.53
CA LEU A 102 5.67 3.92 9.31
C LEU A 102 6.88 4.17 8.40
N GLY A 103 7.02 3.37 7.34
CA GLY A 103 8.05 3.58 6.32
C GLY A 103 7.95 4.94 5.64
N ALA A 104 6.73 5.36 5.27
CA ALA A 104 6.48 6.65 4.64
C ALA A 104 6.82 7.83 5.58
N VAL A 105 6.49 7.72 6.87
CA VAL A 105 6.83 8.73 7.90
C VAL A 105 8.34 8.89 8.02
N GLU A 106 9.09 7.78 8.11
CA GLU A 106 10.55 7.84 8.26
C GLU A 106 11.22 8.40 7.00
N LEU A 107 10.80 7.99 5.80
CA LEU A 107 11.33 8.54 4.54
C LEU A 107 11.02 10.03 4.41
N LYS A 108 9.83 10.47 4.77
CA LYS A 108 9.41 11.87 4.66
C LYS A 108 10.23 12.82 5.55
N LYS A 109 10.77 12.32 6.67
CA LYS A 109 11.69 13.07 7.54
C LYS A 109 13.09 13.25 6.91
N LEU A 110 13.47 12.39 5.97
CA LEU A 110 14.83 12.30 5.43
C LEU A 110 14.98 12.97 4.07
N THR A 111 13.88 13.10 3.30
CA THR A 111 13.95 13.71 1.96
C THR A 111 12.66 14.45 1.62
N ASP A 112 12.83 15.59 0.95
CA ASP A 112 11.77 16.39 0.32
C ASP A 112 11.87 16.39 -1.22
N THR A 113 12.91 15.74 -1.77
CA THR A 113 13.25 15.76 -3.20
C THR A 113 13.09 14.40 -3.87
N ILE A 114 13.48 13.29 -3.21
CA ILE A 114 13.29 11.96 -3.77
C ILE A 114 11.80 11.63 -3.73
N PRO A 115 11.18 11.28 -4.87
CA PRO A 115 9.77 10.91 -4.90
C PRO A 115 9.47 9.68 -4.03
N ILE A 116 8.43 9.79 -3.19
CA ILE A 116 7.95 8.72 -2.33
C ILE A 116 6.56 8.30 -2.82
N VAL A 117 6.41 7.01 -3.15
CA VAL A 117 5.10 6.42 -3.47
C VAL A 117 4.68 5.54 -2.30
N PHE A 118 3.74 6.03 -1.48
CA PHE A 118 3.18 5.22 -0.40
C PHE A 118 2.14 4.24 -0.96
N VAL A 119 2.05 3.04 -0.35
CA VAL A 119 1.11 1.99 -0.79
C VAL A 119 -0.07 1.90 0.17
N LEU A 120 0.17 1.56 1.43
CA LEU A 120 -0.85 1.26 2.42
C LEU A 120 -1.01 2.43 3.41
N ALA A 121 -1.34 3.63 2.90
CA ALA A 121 -1.58 4.80 3.73
C ALA A 121 -3.07 4.98 4.01
N ALA A 122 -3.47 4.83 5.27
CA ALA A 122 -4.87 4.93 5.69
C ALA A 122 -5.42 6.37 5.62
N ASP A 123 -4.59 7.36 5.92
CA ASP A 123 -4.96 8.80 5.90
C ASP A 123 -3.74 9.66 5.52
N PRO A 124 -3.37 9.70 4.24
CA PRO A 124 -2.16 10.41 3.82
C PRO A 124 -2.23 11.93 4.01
N VAL A 125 -3.44 12.51 4.07
CA VAL A 125 -3.64 13.94 4.37
C VAL A 125 -3.44 14.19 5.88
N GLY A 126 -4.06 13.39 6.72
CA GLY A 126 -3.93 13.52 8.17
C GLY A 126 -2.52 13.25 8.71
N PHE A 127 -1.73 12.45 8.00
CA PHE A 127 -0.30 12.25 8.29
C PHE A 127 0.62 13.32 7.66
N GLY A 128 0.06 14.26 6.90
CA GLY A 128 0.85 15.30 6.25
C GLY A 128 1.74 14.83 5.10
N PHE A 129 1.47 13.65 4.52
CA PHE A 129 2.21 13.18 3.34
C PHE A 129 1.86 14.00 2.11
N VAL A 130 0.60 14.40 2.02
CA VAL A 130 0.05 15.18 0.92
C VAL A 130 -0.89 16.28 1.45
N ASN A 131 -0.97 17.41 0.72
CA ASN A 131 -1.88 18.49 1.07
C ASN A 131 -3.35 18.11 0.87
N SER A 132 -3.62 17.35 -0.20
CA SER A 132 -4.92 16.72 -0.47
C SER A 132 -4.71 15.54 -1.43
N LEU A 133 -5.71 14.65 -1.55
CA LEU A 133 -5.64 13.52 -2.50
C LEU A 133 -5.61 13.98 -3.96
N ALA A 134 -6.28 15.10 -4.27
CA ALA A 134 -6.32 15.66 -5.63
C ALA A 134 -5.06 16.48 -5.98
N ARG A 135 -4.41 17.09 -4.99
CA ARG A 135 -3.22 17.92 -5.16
C ARG A 135 -2.21 17.61 -4.06
N PRO A 136 -1.36 16.60 -4.24
CA PRO A 136 -0.39 16.16 -3.23
C PRO A 136 0.55 17.27 -2.75
N GLY A 137 1.06 18.11 -3.66
CA GLY A 137 1.80 19.34 -3.33
C GLY A 137 3.23 19.17 -2.86
N GLY A 138 3.72 17.94 -2.68
CA GLY A 138 5.08 17.63 -2.23
C GLY A 138 5.72 16.51 -3.05
N ASN A 139 6.72 15.83 -2.47
CA ASN A 139 7.41 14.70 -3.08
C ASN A 139 6.76 13.33 -2.79
N ALA A 140 5.60 13.29 -2.12
CA ALA A 140 4.90 12.05 -1.81
C ALA A 140 3.57 11.95 -2.57
N THR A 141 3.25 10.75 -3.06
CA THR A 141 1.98 10.39 -3.69
C THR A 141 1.68 8.93 -3.46
N GLY A 142 0.45 8.50 -3.73
CA GLY A 142 0.08 7.08 -3.62
C GLY A 142 -1.43 6.89 -3.45
N PRO A 143 -1.90 5.64 -3.47
CA PRO A 143 -3.29 5.32 -3.19
C PRO A 143 -3.62 5.49 -1.69
N SER A 144 -4.87 5.83 -1.36
CA SER A 144 -5.35 5.93 0.03
C SER A 144 -6.29 4.78 0.36
N LEU A 145 -6.04 4.11 1.49
CA LEU A 145 -6.83 2.94 1.93
C LEU A 145 -8.24 3.29 2.40
N MET A 146 -8.52 4.53 2.79
CA MET A 146 -9.83 4.92 3.34
C MET A 146 -10.34 3.95 4.45
N THR A 147 -9.44 3.44 5.28
CA THR A 147 -9.71 2.34 6.24
C THR A 147 -10.82 2.68 7.25
N ILE A 148 -10.94 3.96 7.63
CA ILE A 148 -12.00 4.42 8.53
C ILE A 148 -13.38 4.29 7.89
N ASP A 149 -13.50 4.65 6.61
CA ASP A 149 -14.80 4.71 5.92
C ASP A 149 -15.48 3.33 5.81
N VAL A 150 -14.69 2.26 5.81
CA VAL A 150 -15.20 0.88 5.70
C VAL A 150 -15.38 0.19 7.05
N SER A 151 -14.95 0.76 8.17
CA SER A 151 -15.02 0.13 9.50
C SER A 151 -16.46 -0.17 9.91
N GLY A 152 -17.39 0.75 9.63
CA GLY A 152 -18.82 0.56 9.90
C GLY A 152 -19.40 -0.60 9.10
N LYS A 153 -19.14 -0.64 7.78
CA LYS A 153 -19.64 -1.71 6.91
C LYS A 153 -19.06 -3.06 7.28
N ARG A 154 -17.80 -3.10 7.74
CA ARG A 154 -17.17 -4.32 8.23
C ARG A 154 -17.91 -4.88 9.45
N LEU A 155 -18.26 -4.05 10.43
CA LEU A 155 -19.04 -4.48 11.59
C LEU A 155 -20.48 -4.89 11.23
N GLU A 156 -21.14 -4.21 10.29
CA GLU A 156 -22.46 -4.62 9.79
C GLU A 156 -22.43 -6.03 9.22
N LEU A 157 -21.50 -6.28 8.28
CA LEU A 157 -21.35 -7.61 7.65
C LEU A 157 -20.97 -8.68 8.67
N PHE A 158 -20.12 -8.32 9.66
CA PHE A 158 -19.75 -9.26 10.71
C PHE A 158 -20.96 -9.63 11.59
N LYS A 159 -21.80 -8.65 11.93
CA LYS A 159 -23.03 -8.87 12.69
C LYS A 159 -24.05 -9.68 11.91
N GLU A 160 -24.14 -9.50 10.58
CA GLU A 160 -24.97 -10.33 9.71
C GLU A 160 -24.49 -11.79 9.69
N ALA A 161 -23.16 -12.02 9.63
CA ALA A 161 -22.57 -13.36 9.61
C ALA A 161 -22.59 -14.06 10.97
N VAL A 162 -22.60 -13.30 12.08
CA VAL A 162 -22.59 -13.80 13.46
C VAL A 162 -23.79 -13.21 14.21
N PRO A 163 -24.98 -13.85 14.15
CA PRO A 163 -26.26 -13.26 14.64
C PRO A 163 -26.25 -12.85 16.12
N ASN A 164 -25.50 -13.55 16.98
CA ASN A 164 -25.39 -13.26 18.42
C ASN A 164 -24.22 -12.34 18.74
N LEU A 165 -23.61 -11.69 17.75
CA LEU A 165 -22.50 -10.78 17.97
C LEU A 165 -22.92 -9.61 18.87
N SER A 166 -22.21 -9.43 19.96
CA SER A 166 -22.55 -8.39 20.96
C SER A 166 -21.31 -7.66 21.50
N ARG A 167 -20.19 -8.39 21.67
CA ARG A 167 -18.94 -7.82 22.13
C ARG A 167 -17.81 -8.20 21.17
N VAL A 168 -17.19 -7.18 20.57
CA VAL A 168 -16.17 -7.34 19.54
C VAL A 168 -14.83 -6.81 20.06
N ALA A 169 -13.81 -7.67 20.09
CA ALA A 169 -12.44 -7.23 20.30
C ALA A 169 -11.86 -6.69 18.97
N VAL A 170 -11.15 -5.57 19.05
CA VAL A 170 -10.44 -4.97 17.91
C VAL A 170 -8.95 -5.09 18.14
N LEU A 171 -8.31 -6.05 17.46
CA LEU A 171 -6.86 -6.22 17.52
C LEU A 171 -6.18 -5.09 16.76
N THR A 172 -5.21 -4.44 17.37
CA THR A 172 -4.41 -3.38 16.73
C THR A 172 -2.93 -3.55 17.07
N ASP A 173 -2.08 -3.25 16.11
CA ASP A 173 -0.65 -3.17 16.31
C ASP A 173 -0.30 -1.88 17.08
N VAL A 174 0.45 -2.00 18.18
CA VAL A 174 0.86 -0.87 18.99
C VAL A 174 1.73 0.14 18.22
N THR A 175 2.45 -0.34 17.20
CA THR A 175 3.34 0.48 16.38
C THR A 175 2.61 1.19 15.24
N ASP A 176 1.36 0.80 14.93
CA ASP A 176 0.56 1.46 13.89
C ASP A 176 0.19 2.88 14.32
N PRO A 177 0.70 3.93 13.66
CA PRO A 177 0.34 5.32 13.99
C PRO A 177 -1.16 5.63 13.82
N PHE A 178 -1.88 4.77 13.12
CA PHE A 178 -3.30 4.95 12.81
C PHE A 178 -4.24 4.29 13.82
N LYS A 179 -3.74 3.44 14.73
CA LYS A 179 -4.53 2.62 15.66
C LYS A 179 -5.60 3.38 16.44
N ASP A 180 -5.27 4.57 16.98
CA ASP A 180 -6.21 5.32 17.83
C ASP A 180 -7.41 5.84 17.03
N ARG A 181 -7.19 6.25 15.78
CA ARG A 181 -8.26 6.66 14.86
C ARG A 181 -9.13 5.48 14.46
N LEU A 182 -8.51 4.33 14.18
CA LEU A 182 -9.21 3.10 13.83
C LEU A 182 -10.08 2.61 14.99
N ILE A 183 -9.53 2.58 16.21
CA ILE A 183 -10.28 2.22 17.42
C ILE A 183 -11.51 3.12 17.61
N LYS A 184 -11.34 4.44 17.52
CA LYS A 184 -12.45 5.40 17.61
C LYS A 184 -13.52 5.16 16.54
N ALA A 185 -13.13 4.85 15.32
CA ALA A 185 -14.07 4.56 14.22
C ALA A 185 -14.88 3.29 14.50
N TYR A 186 -14.25 2.23 15.03
CA TYR A 186 -14.95 1.03 15.44
C TYR A 186 -15.87 1.27 16.63
N GLN A 187 -15.45 2.05 17.63
CA GLN A 187 -16.29 2.40 18.79
C GLN A 187 -17.55 3.15 18.34
N ALA A 188 -17.40 4.21 17.54
CA ALA A 188 -18.54 4.97 17.00
C ALA A 188 -19.47 4.12 16.12
N SER A 189 -18.92 3.17 15.36
CA SER A 189 -19.73 2.25 14.55
C SER A 189 -20.40 1.18 15.42
N GLY A 190 -19.71 0.68 16.44
CA GLY A 190 -20.25 -0.26 17.43
C GLY A 190 -21.45 0.29 18.17
N GLU A 191 -21.38 1.54 18.66
CA GLU A 191 -22.50 2.23 19.30
C GLU A 191 -23.77 2.23 18.43
N ARG A 192 -23.63 2.58 17.15
CA ARG A 192 -24.75 2.59 16.19
C ARG A 192 -25.36 1.20 15.95
N LEU A 193 -24.54 0.16 16.07
CA LEU A 193 -24.95 -1.24 15.83
C LEU A 193 -25.33 -1.99 17.10
N GLY A 194 -25.25 -1.34 18.29
CA GLY A 194 -25.47 -1.99 19.57
C GLY A 194 -24.42 -3.03 19.93
N LEU A 195 -23.16 -2.82 19.48
CA LEU A 195 -22.01 -3.68 19.77
C LEU A 195 -21.08 -3.01 20.77
N SER A 196 -20.62 -3.76 21.78
CA SER A 196 -19.57 -3.31 22.70
C SER A 196 -18.20 -3.56 22.04
N ILE A 197 -17.40 -2.50 21.88
CA ILE A 197 -16.08 -2.58 21.25
C ILE A 197 -14.99 -2.55 22.33
N TRP A 198 -14.12 -3.55 22.30
CA TRP A 198 -13.00 -3.68 23.22
C TRP A 198 -11.66 -3.65 22.46
N PRO A 199 -10.88 -2.55 22.57
CA PRO A 199 -9.57 -2.46 21.94
C PRO A 199 -8.56 -3.39 22.60
N VAL A 200 -7.76 -4.08 21.78
CA VAL A 200 -6.68 -4.99 22.19
C VAL A 200 -5.40 -4.61 21.46
N LEU A 201 -4.35 -4.26 22.21
CA LEU A 201 -3.07 -3.81 21.67
C LEU A 201 -2.08 -4.98 21.66
N ILE A 202 -1.61 -5.35 20.48
CA ILE A 202 -0.56 -6.36 20.28
C ILE A 202 0.77 -5.64 20.10
N LYS A 203 1.76 -5.96 20.94
CA LYS A 203 3.11 -5.38 20.88
C LYS A 203 4.11 -6.34 20.23
N THR A 204 3.97 -7.62 20.56
CA THR A 204 4.87 -8.68 20.09
C THR A 204 4.06 -9.91 19.70
N THR A 205 4.72 -10.84 19.02
CA THR A 205 4.14 -12.13 18.64
C THR A 205 3.64 -12.93 19.85
N GLU A 206 4.33 -12.81 20.98
CA GLU A 206 4.06 -13.54 22.23
C GLU A 206 2.78 -13.05 22.91
N ASP A 207 2.31 -11.83 22.62
CA ASP A 207 1.09 -11.28 23.21
C ASP A 207 -0.18 -11.94 22.63
N ILE A 208 -0.12 -12.54 21.44
CA ILE A 208 -1.30 -13.00 20.70
C ILE A 208 -2.11 -13.99 21.54
N GLU A 209 -1.53 -15.10 21.99
CA GLU A 209 -2.26 -16.15 22.70
C GLU A 209 -2.77 -15.68 24.09
N PRO A 210 -1.98 -14.95 24.91
CA PRO A 210 -2.50 -14.35 26.14
C PRO A 210 -3.67 -13.39 25.92
N GLU A 211 -3.64 -12.58 24.86
CA GLU A 211 -4.73 -11.66 24.56
C GLU A 211 -5.98 -12.42 24.06
N PHE A 212 -5.86 -13.48 23.27
CA PHE A 212 -6.99 -14.32 22.91
C PHE A 212 -7.63 -14.98 24.15
N SER A 213 -6.84 -15.43 25.10
CA SER A 213 -7.34 -15.96 26.39
C SER A 213 -8.13 -14.88 27.17
N LYS A 214 -7.65 -13.65 27.22
CA LYS A 214 -8.37 -12.52 27.86
C LYS A 214 -9.67 -12.17 27.11
N ILE A 215 -9.63 -12.16 25.76
CA ILE A 215 -10.80 -11.94 24.90
C ILE A 215 -11.90 -12.94 25.22
N ALA A 216 -11.54 -14.22 25.35
CA ALA A 216 -12.48 -15.26 25.72
C ALA A 216 -13.02 -15.06 27.14
N GLN A 217 -12.18 -14.73 28.11
CA GLN A 217 -12.57 -14.51 29.52
C GLN A 217 -13.56 -13.34 29.70
N VAL A 218 -13.40 -12.26 28.96
CA VAL A 218 -14.35 -11.12 29.02
C VAL A 218 -15.63 -11.38 28.23
N GLY A 219 -15.76 -12.55 27.61
CA GLY A 219 -16.96 -12.92 26.86
C GLY A 219 -17.11 -12.17 25.55
N ALA A 220 -16.02 -11.74 24.92
CA ALA A 220 -16.09 -11.24 23.55
C ALA A 220 -16.35 -12.42 22.61
N ASN A 221 -17.34 -12.24 21.73
CA ASN A 221 -17.83 -13.27 20.85
C ASN A 221 -17.58 -12.97 19.36
N GLY A 222 -16.65 -12.05 19.10
CA GLY A 222 -16.11 -11.75 17.79
C GLY A 222 -14.83 -10.92 17.90
N ILE A 223 -13.97 -11.05 16.90
CA ILE A 223 -12.72 -10.28 16.77
C ILE A 223 -12.68 -9.62 15.40
N VAL A 224 -12.27 -8.36 15.35
CA VAL A 224 -11.87 -7.69 14.11
C VAL A 224 -10.36 -7.48 14.17
N VAL A 225 -9.67 -7.93 13.11
CA VAL A 225 -8.25 -7.63 12.93
C VAL A 225 -8.14 -6.25 12.27
N GLY A 226 -7.45 -5.35 12.94
CA GLY A 226 -7.15 -4.01 12.44
C GLY A 226 -5.95 -4.00 11.49
N THR A 227 -5.49 -2.80 11.17
CA THR A 227 -4.27 -2.60 10.38
C THR A 227 -3.02 -2.79 11.24
N GLY A 228 -1.90 -3.12 10.60
CA GLY A 228 -0.59 -3.25 11.23
C GLY A 228 0.22 -4.39 10.63
N GLY A 229 1.50 -4.14 10.39
CA GLY A 229 2.36 -5.12 9.76
C GLY A 229 2.57 -6.37 10.61
N LEU A 230 2.70 -6.19 11.94
CA LEU A 230 2.81 -7.32 12.88
C LEU A 230 1.60 -8.26 12.75
N LEU A 231 0.38 -7.73 12.68
CA LEU A 231 -0.83 -8.55 12.56
C LEU A 231 -0.86 -9.32 11.24
N PHE A 232 -0.42 -8.68 10.14
CA PHE A 232 -0.31 -9.34 8.84
C PHE A 232 0.70 -10.49 8.85
N VAL A 233 1.91 -10.26 9.36
CA VAL A 233 2.96 -11.30 9.47
C VAL A 233 2.50 -12.46 10.35
N GLN A 234 1.79 -12.15 11.44
CA GLN A 234 1.29 -13.14 12.39
C GLN A 234 -0.10 -13.71 12.08
N ARG A 235 -0.66 -13.47 10.88
CA ARG A 235 -2.01 -13.90 10.49
C ARG A 235 -2.27 -15.41 10.70
N ALA A 236 -1.29 -16.25 10.44
CA ALA A 236 -1.40 -17.70 10.67
C ALA A 236 -1.58 -18.04 12.16
N ARG A 237 -0.84 -17.37 13.05
CA ARG A 237 -0.95 -17.53 14.50
C ARG A 237 -2.29 -16.99 15.01
N ILE A 238 -2.73 -15.81 14.52
CA ILE A 238 -4.04 -15.24 14.84
C ILE A 238 -5.16 -16.22 14.43
N GLY A 239 -5.07 -16.81 13.23
CA GLY A 239 -6.01 -17.81 12.75
C GLY A 239 -6.05 -19.06 13.61
N ALA A 240 -4.88 -19.59 14.00
CA ALA A 240 -4.79 -20.74 14.91
C ALA A 240 -5.39 -20.44 16.29
N SER A 241 -5.09 -19.28 16.88
CA SER A 241 -5.69 -18.86 18.16
C SER A 241 -7.21 -18.68 18.04
N ALA A 242 -7.71 -18.13 16.92
CA ALA A 242 -9.14 -17.99 16.66
C ALA A 242 -9.86 -19.35 16.66
N LEU A 243 -9.29 -20.34 16.00
CA LEU A 243 -9.82 -21.72 15.96
C LEU A 243 -9.78 -22.36 17.36
N ASN A 244 -8.68 -22.25 18.07
CA ASN A 244 -8.51 -22.82 19.42
C ASN A 244 -9.54 -22.27 20.41
N HIS A 245 -9.79 -20.96 20.36
CA HIS A 245 -10.76 -20.29 21.22
C HIS A 245 -12.18 -20.28 20.68
N LYS A 246 -12.40 -20.79 19.46
CA LYS A 246 -13.70 -20.82 18.76
C LYS A 246 -14.36 -19.46 18.68
N ILE A 247 -13.57 -18.42 18.44
CA ILE A 247 -14.05 -17.03 18.29
C ILE A 247 -13.97 -16.67 16.81
N PRO A 248 -15.09 -16.28 16.18
CA PRO A 248 -15.08 -15.83 14.79
C PRO A 248 -14.27 -14.55 14.64
N VAL A 249 -13.49 -14.46 13.56
CA VAL A 249 -12.61 -13.34 13.26
C VAL A 249 -12.93 -12.76 11.89
N MET A 250 -13.11 -11.46 11.85
CA MET A 250 -13.23 -10.64 10.65
C MET A 250 -11.88 -9.98 10.34
N ALA A 251 -11.29 -10.32 9.20
CA ALA A 251 -10.09 -9.70 8.70
C ALA A 251 -10.38 -8.39 7.93
N HIS A 252 -9.38 -7.56 7.77
CA HIS A 252 -9.53 -6.32 6.99
C HIS A 252 -9.11 -6.47 5.52
N ILE A 253 -8.45 -7.58 5.16
CA ILE A 253 -8.03 -7.91 3.80
C ILE A 253 -8.22 -9.41 3.52
N ALA A 254 -8.31 -9.78 2.23
CA ALA A 254 -8.57 -11.15 1.80
C ALA A 254 -7.39 -12.09 2.11
N GLU A 255 -6.17 -11.60 2.06
CA GLU A 255 -4.94 -12.36 2.27
C GLU A 255 -4.76 -12.86 3.72
N GLU A 256 -5.54 -12.33 4.67
CA GLU A 256 -5.54 -12.78 6.05
C GLU A 256 -6.50 -13.95 6.32
N VAL A 257 -7.42 -14.24 5.40
CA VAL A 257 -8.53 -15.20 5.65
C VAL A 257 -8.09 -16.67 5.68
N PRO A 258 -7.18 -17.19 4.85
CA PRO A 258 -6.88 -18.61 4.79
C PRO A 258 -6.51 -19.31 6.11
N PRO A 259 -5.81 -18.67 7.06
CA PRO A 259 -5.37 -19.34 8.29
C PRO A 259 -6.42 -19.49 9.40
N GLY A 260 -7.71 -19.65 9.09
CA GLY A 260 -8.73 -19.93 10.10
C GLY A 260 -9.59 -18.74 10.51
N LEU A 261 -9.54 -17.64 9.79
CA LEU A 261 -10.45 -16.52 9.98
C LEU A 261 -11.77 -16.77 9.25
N LEU A 262 -12.87 -16.22 9.78
CA LEU A 262 -14.21 -16.46 9.24
C LEU A 262 -14.42 -15.77 7.89
N MET A 263 -14.06 -14.51 7.78
CA MET A 263 -14.30 -13.67 6.60
C MET A 263 -13.45 -12.43 6.58
N SER A 264 -13.40 -11.75 5.45
CA SER A 264 -12.81 -10.43 5.33
C SER A 264 -13.70 -9.46 4.58
N TYR A 265 -13.53 -8.18 4.87
CA TYR A 265 -14.07 -7.10 4.07
C TYR A 265 -13.11 -5.90 4.08
N GLY A 266 -12.64 -5.52 2.92
CA GLY A 266 -11.71 -4.39 2.76
C GLY A 266 -11.19 -4.25 1.35
N GLN A 267 -10.08 -3.55 1.22
CA GLN A 267 -9.49 -3.20 -0.06
C GLN A 267 -8.73 -4.37 -0.69
N ASP A 268 -8.59 -4.33 -2.02
CA ASP A 268 -7.74 -5.23 -2.80
C ASP A 268 -6.28 -4.71 -2.72
N PHE A 269 -5.51 -5.18 -1.73
CA PHE A 269 -4.13 -4.74 -1.54
C PHE A 269 -3.24 -5.02 -2.76
N PRO A 270 -3.31 -6.17 -3.44
CA PRO A 270 -2.62 -6.37 -4.71
C PRO A 270 -2.87 -5.25 -5.74
N ASP A 271 -4.08 -4.67 -5.80
CA ASP A 271 -4.37 -3.52 -6.67
C ASP A 271 -3.61 -2.27 -6.24
N PHE A 272 -3.50 -2.02 -4.93
CA PHE A 272 -2.72 -0.89 -4.41
C PHE A 272 -1.24 -0.99 -4.77
N PHE A 273 -0.64 -2.19 -4.70
CA PHE A 273 0.73 -2.42 -5.12
C PHE A 273 0.91 -2.22 -6.63
N ARG A 274 0.00 -2.72 -7.47
CA ARG A 274 0.02 -2.46 -8.93
C ARG A 274 -0.05 -0.96 -9.22
N ARG A 275 -0.94 -0.23 -8.56
CA ARG A 275 -1.08 1.23 -8.71
C ARG A 275 0.16 1.99 -8.25
N ALA A 276 0.79 1.57 -7.15
CA ALA A 276 2.04 2.19 -6.70
C ALA A 276 3.15 2.05 -7.75
N VAL A 277 3.27 0.90 -8.40
CA VAL A 277 4.21 0.71 -9.50
C VAL A 277 3.89 1.63 -10.69
N VAL A 278 2.61 1.75 -11.07
CA VAL A 278 2.19 2.68 -12.13
C VAL A 278 2.51 4.14 -11.77
N TYR A 279 2.30 4.57 -10.53
CA TYR A 279 2.69 5.90 -10.08
C TYR A 279 4.21 6.10 -10.15
N THR A 280 4.99 5.10 -9.74
CA THR A 280 6.46 5.12 -9.82
C THR A 280 6.92 5.28 -11.27
N ASP A 281 6.32 4.57 -12.21
CA ASP A 281 6.62 4.68 -13.65
C ASP A 281 6.28 6.09 -14.20
N LYS A 282 5.10 6.62 -13.89
CA LYS A 282 4.69 7.98 -14.30
C LYS A 282 5.65 9.06 -13.77
N ILE A 283 6.06 8.97 -12.51
CA ILE A 283 7.04 9.90 -11.89
C ILE A 283 8.37 9.82 -12.63
N ARG A 284 8.86 8.62 -12.89
CA ARG A 284 10.12 8.40 -13.57
C ARG A 284 10.10 8.95 -15.00
N ALA A 285 9.01 8.70 -15.75
CA ALA A 285 8.82 9.25 -17.07
C ALA A 285 8.83 10.79 -17.07
N ALA A 286 8.14 11.41 -16.11
CA ALA A 286 8.13 12.86 -15.93
C ALA A 286 9.52 13.43 -15.64
N ASN A 287 10.29 12.79 -14.76
CA ASN A 287 11.66 13.21 -14.42
C ASN A 287 12.61 13.09 -15.64
N GLN A 288 12.45 12.08 -16.49
CA GLN A 288 13.22 11.94 -17.72
C GLN A 288 12.92 13.07 -18.72
N VAL A 289 11.64 13.44 -18.89
CA VAL A 289 11.24 14.57 -19.74
C VAL A 289 11.83 15.89 -19.22
N GLN A 290 11.80 16.13 -17.90
CA GLN A 290 12.38 17.31 -17.30
C GLN A 290 13.91 17.36 -17.42
N ALA A 291 14.59 16.23 -17.29
CA ALA A 291 16.04 16.14 -17.49
C ALA A 291 16.41 16.40 -18.96
N GLY A 292 15.62 15.91 -19.91
CA GLY A 292 15.78 16.19 -21.34
C GLY A 292 15.49 17.67 -21.69
N ALA A 293 14.48 18.28 -21.06
CA ALA A 293 14.12 19.68 -21.27
C ALA A 293 15.15 20.66 -20.68
N LYS A 294 15.77 20.32 -19.53
CA LYS A 294 16.87 21.12 -18.92
C LYS A 294 18.16 21.08 -19.76
N SER A 295 18.29 20.16 -20.69
CA SER A 295 19.37 20.13 -21.68
C SER A 295 19.07 21.00 -22.91
N GLN A 296 17.86 21.55 -23.03
CA GLN A 296 17.37 22.43 -24.08
C GLN A 296 16.68 23.65 -23.44
N ASP A 297 17.45 24.58 -22.87
CA ASP A 297 17.04 25.89 -22.36
C ASP A 297 15.61 26.01 -21.76
N SER A 298 15.60 26.23 -20.43
CA SER A 298 14.66 27.01 -19.59
C SER A 298 13.21 27.17 -20.05
N GLU A 299 12.28 26.52 -19.42
CA GLU A 299 11.15 27.10 -18.70
C GLU A 299 10.12 26.03 -18.26
N SER A 300 9.79 26.09 -17.00
CA SER A 300 8.78 25.39 -16.21
C SER A 300 7.65 24.65 -16.92
N ILE A 301 7.66 23.32 -16.85
CA ILE A 301 6.44 22.51 -16.86
C ILE A 301 6.49 21.58 -15.64
N ARG A 302 5.70 21.87 -14.62
CA ARG A 302 5.43 20.92 -13.54
C ARG A 302 4.32 19.97 -13.99
N PRO A 303 4.50 18.64 -13.97
CA PRO A 303 3.43 17.73 -14.34
C PRO A 303 2.30 17.80 -13.31
N ASN A 304 1.08 17.94 -13.79
CA ASN A 304 -0.12 17.91 -12.98
C ASN A 304 -0.54 16.45 -12.77
N LEU A 305 -0.21 15.87 -11.61
CA LEU A 305 -0.51 14.47 -11.24
C LEU A 305 -1.96 14.26 -10.76
N SER A 306 -2.84 15.25 -10.94
CA SER A 306 -4.12 15.32 -10.23
C SER A 306 -5.32 14.62 -10.89
N ALA A 307 -5.20 14.07 -12.10
CA ALA A 307 -6.41 13.72 -12.89
C ALA A 307 -7.07 12.37 -12.56
N ASP A 308 -6.35 11.39 -12.00
CA ASP A 308 -6.87 10.02 -11.96
C ASP A 308 -7.48 9.57 -10.59
N ALA A 309 -7.43 10.40 -9.56
CA ALA A 309 -7.83 9.99 -8.21
C ALA A 309 -9.36 9.89 -7.98
N HIS A 310 -10.18 10.44 -8.88
CA HIS A 310 -11.62 10.59 -8.63
C HIS A 310 -12.53 9.54 -9.28
N HIS A 311 -12.06 8.71 -10.21
CA HIS A 311 -12.98 7.89 -11.01
C HIS A 311 -13.16 6.44 -10.55
N GLU A 312 -12.41 5.94 -9.55
CA GLU A 312 -12.39 4.51 -9.22
C GLU A 312 -13.01 4.10 -7.88
N ARG A 313 -13.86 4.94 -7.28
CA ARG A 313 -14.48 4.66 -5.96
C ARG A 313 -15.39 3.41 -5.88
N ARG A 314 -15.64 2.68 -6.97
CA ARG A 314 -16.66 1.62 -7.00
C ARG A 314 -16.18 0.19 -7.25
N ARG A 315 -14.89 -0.09 -7.42
CA ARG A 315 -14.41 -1.43 -7.80
C ARG A 315 -13.44 -2.13 -6.84
N SER A 316 -13.03 -1.51 -5.75
CA SER A 316 -11.92 -2.05 -4.94
C SER A 316 -12.33 -2.83 -3.68
N ASP A 317 -13.60 -2.84 -3.31
CA ASP A 317 -14.04 -3.56 -2.10
C ASP A 317 -14.47 -4.98 -2.45
N ARG A 318 -13.87 -5.97 -1.80
CA ARG A 318 -14.20 -7.39 -1.98
C ARG A 318 -14.61 -8.03 -0.67
N ILE A 319 -15.66 -8.85 -0.72
CA ILE A 319 -16.02 -9.78 0.34
C ILE A 319 -15.41 -11.12 0.00
N THR A 320 -14.63 -11.70 0.89
CA THR A 320 -14.09 -13.04 0.75
C THR A 320 -14.56 -13.90 1.91
N ILE A 321 -15.23 -15.01 1.60
CA ILE A 321 -15.68 -16.02 2.55
C ILE A 321 -15.05 -17.35 2.10
N PRO A 322 -14.17 -17.97 2.91
CA PRO A 322 -13.58 -19.25 2.55
C PRO A 322 -14.67 -20.33 2.51
N PHE A 323 -14.74 -21.08 1.43
CA PHE A 323 -15.75 -22.13 1.23
C PHE A 323 -15.72 -23.23 2.33
N ALA A 324 -14.56 -23.49 2.91
CA ALA A 324 -14.39 -24.48 3.98
C ALA A 324 -14.98 -24.03 5.34
N ALA A 325 -15.12 -22.73 5.60
CA ALA A 325 -15.65 -22.23 6.87
C ALA A 325 -17.16 -22.34 6.99
N LEU A 326 -17.88 -22.50 5.87
CA LEU A 326 -19.34 -22.58 5.85
C LEU A 326 -19.89 -23.97 6.24
N HIS A 327 -19.05 -25.02 6.24
CA HIS A 327 -19.54 -26.40 6.40
C HIS A 327 -19.39 -27.01 7.79
N GLU A 328 -18.57 -26.47 8.69
CA GLU A 328 -18.28 -27.16 9.96
C GLU A 328 -18.44 -26.34 11.26
N SER A 329 -18.61 -25.04 11.23
CA SER A 329 -18.59 -24.26 12.48
C SER A 329 -19.80 -23.40 12.80
N ALA A 330 -20.75 -23.24 11.89
CA ALA A 330 -21.86 -22.32 12.10
C ALA A 330 -23.12 -22.96 12.72
N PHE A 331 -23.27 -24.28 12.69
CA PHE A 331 -24.47 -24.97 13.18
C PHE A 331 -24.14 -26.30 13.87
N GLY A 332 -23.60 -26.26 15.06
CA GLY A 332 -23.68 -27.38 15.99
C GLY A 332 -24.90 -27.20 16.90
N PRO A 333 -25.53 -28.31 17.40
CA PRO A 333 -26.78 -28.29 18.12
C PRO A 333 -26.74 -27.47 19.41
#